data_1af405f412836580ba80a78714f2fa7c
#
_entry.id   1af405f412836580ba80a78714f2fa7c
#
_cell.length_a   1.000
_cell.length_b   1.000
_cell.length_c   1.000
_cell.angle_alpha   90.00
_cell.angle_beta   90.00
_cell.angle_gamma   90.00
#
_symmetry.space_group_name_H-M   'P 1'
#
loop_
_entity.id
_entity.type
_entity.pdbx_description
1 polymer ?
#
loop_
_entity_poly.entity_id
_entity_poly.type
_entity_poly.pdbx_seq_one_letter_code
_entity_poly.pdbx_strand_id
1 'polypeptide(L)'
;YNEEPYKGLRINTLKCTGEKLQSLLNFPLKKTPFCDNGYYYPNEEKGLGKNPLHHAGAFYIQEPSATSAVPMLGVEEGDFVLDMCSAPGGKSTQIASLLNGKGFLVCNEIIKSRATILLSNIERMGVKNAIITSNHPTVIAEKLPNFFDKILVDAPCSGEGMFRKDNEAQQEWSYEHTVTCSVRQLEILNSAKTCLKENGVLVYSTCTYNKRENEGVITKFIEENPDFIIEDSGKTYGRNTLKYAKRIFINDGGEGHFCCRLRKTSSNDGYTEPYKYTKPKDEKKYLEFYDSIFNNRPFGSNLEVIKDKIYLLPNNMPNIKGLNVLRAGILLGEIKKNRIEPCHSAFMASKIEDCKSYVDLDINSEEIKKFLHGEEIPVPKETKGYTAVAVNGIVTGFGKASNGTLKNKYPKGLRNL
;
A
#
# COMPACT_ATOMS: atom_id res chain seq x y z
N TYR A 1 -12.07 27.23 -4.75
CA TYR A 1 -11.69 26.54 -5.99
C TYR A 1 -10.66 27.30 -6.86
N ASN A 2 -10.41 28.59 -6.60
CA ASN A 2 -9.49 29.42 -7.39
C ASN A 2 -8.00 29.32 -6.95
N GLU A 3 -7.73 28.63 -5.86
CA GLU A 3 -6.37 28.39 -5.35
C GLU A 3 -5.81 27.09 -5.91
N GLU A 4 -4.47 26.98 -6.00
CA GLU A 4 -3.81 25.74 -6.41
C GLU A 4 -4.12 24.60 -5.44
N PRO A 5 -4.26 23.34 -5.95
CA PRO A 5 -4.50 22.18 -5.10
C PRO A 5 -3.33 21.91 -4.15
N TYR A 6 -3.64 21.41 -2.96
CA TYR A 6 -2.61 20.96 -2.02
C TYR A 6 -1.82 19.79 -2.58
N LYS A 7 -0.50 19.88 -2.50
CA LYS A 7 0.41 18.79 -2.81
C LYS A 7 0.95 18.17 -1.54
N GLY A 8 0.87 16.85 -1.46
CA GLY A 8 1.33 16.12 -0.30
C GLY A 8 2.09 14.84 -0.66
N LEU A 9 2.94 14.44 0.26
CA LEU A 9 3.60 13.16 0.27
C LEU A 9 3.54 12.53 1.67
N ARG A 10 3.67 11.24 1.71
CA ARG A 10 3.75 10.48 2.96
C ARG A 10 5.02 9.64 2.95
N ILE A 11 5.80 9.77 4.02
CA ILE A 11 7.06 9.03 4.20
C ILE A 11 6.74 7.55 4.39
N ASN A 12 7.55 6.71 3.76
CA ASN A 12 7.52 5.26 3.98
C ASN A 12 8.47 4.88 5.12
N THR A 13 7.94 4.71 6.30
CA THR A 13 8.73 4.38 7.50
C THR A 13 9.36 2.99 7.46
N LEU A 14 8.95 2.12 6.53
CA LEU A 14 9.63 0.83 6.28
C LEU A 14 11.02 1.01 5.66
N LYS A 15 11.29 2.16 5.01
CA LYS A 15 12.51 2.40 4.24
C LYS A 15 13.27 3.66 4.62
N CYS A 16 12.60 4.66 5.18
CA CYS A 16 13.18 5.99 5.37
C CYS A 16 12.59 6.70 6.59
N THR A 17 13.41 7.50 7.28
CA THR A 17 12.92 8.43 8.32
C THR A 17 12.61 9.80 7.73
N GLY A 18 11.86 10.61 8.49
CA GLY A 18 11.53 11.98 8.07
C GLY A 18 12.76 12.86 7.92
N GLU A 19 13.68 12.78 8.87
CA GLU A 19 14.94 13.52 8.87
C GLU A 19 15.79 13.16 7.65
N LYS A 20 15.93 11.86 7.37
CA LYS A 20 16.68 11.38 6.21
C LYS A 20 16.06 11.85 4.89
N LEU A 21 14.74 11.74 4.73
CA LEU A 21 14.09 12.23 3.51
C LEU A 21 14.28 13.74 3.34
N GLN A 22 14.08 14.52 4.41
CA GLN A 22 14.26 15.98 4.35
C GLN A 22 15.70 16.39 3.99
N SER A 23 16.71 15.65 4.46
CA SER A 23 18.12 15.94 4.12
C SER A 23 18.48 15.63 2.66
N LEU A 24 17.70 14.77 1.99
CA LEU A 24 17.93 14.35 0.61
C LEU A 24 17.12 15.17 -0.42
N LEU A 25 16.08 15.88 0.02
CA LEU A 25 15.27 16.73 -0.84
C LEU A 25 15.82 18.16 -0.81
N ASN A 26 15.80 18.83 -1.97
CA ASN A 26 16.26 20.21 -2.14
C ASN A 26 15.16 21.27 -1.87
N PHE A 27 14.03 20.85 -1.29
CA PHE A 27 12.93 21.71 -0.92
C PHE A 27 12.38 21.34 0.46
N PRO A 28 11.75 22.30 1.18
CA PRO A 28 11.24 22.04 2.53
C PRO A 28 9.97 21.21 2.52
N LEU A 29 9.82 20.37 3.55
CA LEU A 29 8.59 19.64 3.86
C LEU A 29 7.92 20.26 5.09
N LYS A 30 6.62 20.56 5.00
CA LYS A 30 5.80 21.03 6.12
C LYS A 30 4.82 19.94 6.54
N LYS A 31 4.77 19.60 7.84
CA LYS A 31 3.85 18.56 8.34
C LYS A 31 2.39 18.89 8.05
N THR A 32 1.62 17.86 7.66
CA THR A 32 0.15 17.94 7.60
C THR A 32 -0.46 17.64 8.97
N PRO A 33 -1.68 18.12 9.27
CA PRO A 33 -2.36 17.77 10.52
C PRO A 33 -2.96 16.37 10.53
N PHE A 34 -2.98 15.65 9.38
CA PHE A 34 -3.79 14.47 9.18
C PHE A 34 -3.10 13.16 9.56
N CYS A 35 -1.77 13.10 9.45
CA CYS A 35 -0.99 11.95 9.92
C CYS A 35 0.46 12.34 10.22
N ASP A 36 1.12 11.58 11.11
CA ASP A 36 2.46 11.90 11.62
C ASP A 36 3.54 11.90 10.54
N ASN A 37 3.39 11.08 9.49
CA ASN A 37 4.33 10.93 8.38
C ASN A 37 3.86 11.64 7.10
N GLY A 38 2.83 12.48 7.17
CA GLY A 38 2.30 13.27 6.07
C GLY A 38 2.92 14.65 6.01
N TYR A 39 3.25 15.10 4.80
CA TYR A 39 3.87 16.39 4.58
C TYR A 39 3.31 17.07 3.34
N TYR A 40 3.18 18.39 3.40
CA TYR A 40 3.04 19.24 2.22
C TYR A 40 4.41 19.46 1.59
N TYR A 41 4.44 19.62 0.27
CA TYR A 41 5.60 20.09 -0.47
C TYR A 41 5.22 21.24 -1.41
N PRO A 42 6.18 22.10 -1.83
CA PRO A 42 5.92 23.30 -2.63
C PRO A 42 5.24 22.99 -3.97
N ASN A 43 4.33 23.85 -4.40
CA ASN A 43 3.58 23.67 -5.65
C ASN A 43 4.45 23.81 -6.91
N GLU A 44 5.60 24.46 -6.78
CA GLU A 44 6.60 24.62 -7.83
C GLU A 44 7.30 23.31 -8.19
N GLU A 45 7.35 22.37 -7.23
CA GLU A 45 7.95 21.05 -7.43
C GLU A 45 7.10 20.20 -8.36
N LYS A 46 7.63 19.96 -9.57
CA LYS A 46 6.99 19.16 -10.61
C LYS A 46 7.75 17.87 -10.85
N GLY A 47 7.04 16.84 -11.27
CA GLY A 47 7.67 15.58 -11.67
C GLY A 47 8.24 14.75 -10.50
N LEU A 48 7.79 14.97 -9.26
CA LEU A 48 8.27 14.24 -8.08
C LEU A 48 8.12 12.70 -8.21
N GLY A 49 7.20 12.24 -9.05
CA GLY A 49 7.06 10.82 -9.40
C GLY A 49 8.27 10.23 -10.14
N LYS A 50 9.09 11.07 -10.80
CA LYS A 50 10.34 10.67 -11.48
C LYS A 50 11.57 10.74 -10.57
N ASN A 51 11.42 11.23 -9.33
CA ASN A 51 12.52 11.35 -8.37
C ASN A 51 13.06 9.96 -7.99
N PRO A 52 14.39 9.75 -7.96
CA PRO A 52 14.99 8.46 -7.58
C PRO A 52 14.52 7.92 -6.22
N LEU A 53 14.26 8.79 -5.24
CA LEU A 53 13.72 8.37 -3.93
C LEU A 53 12.27 7.88 -4.02
N HIS A 54 11.46 8.40 -4.95
CA HIS A 54 10.13 7.88 -5.23
C HIS A 54 10.22 6.47 -5.82
N HIS A 55 11.13 6.24 -6.77
CA HIS A 55 11.40 4.92 -7.34
C HIS A 55 11.92 3.92 -6.28
N ALA A 56 12.73 4.39 -5.33
CA ALA A 56 13.19 3.61 -4.19
C ALA A 56 12.09 3.32 -3.15
N GLY A 57 10.92 3.96 -3.28
CA GLY A 57 9.81 3.80 -2.36
C GLY A 57 10.00 4.49 -1.02
N ALA A 58 10.86 5.53 -0.94
CA ALA A 58 11.07 6.31 0.28
C ALA A 58 9.82 7.08 0.71
N PHE A 59 8.96 7.44 -0.22
CA PHE A 59 7.71 8.14 0.02
C PHE A 59 6.62 7.76 -1.01
N TYR A 60 5.38 8.07 -0.64
CA TYR A 60 4.20 7.97 -1.51
C TYR A 60 3.62 9.37 -1.73
N ILE A 61 3.38 9.75 -2.99
CA ILE A 61 2.70 11.02 -3.31
C ILE A 61 1.20 10.82 -3.05
N GLN A 62 0.65 11.58 -2.12
CA GLN A 62 -0.73 11.41 -1.69
C GLN A 62 -1.35 12.77 -1.35
N GLU A 63 -2.62 12.95 -1.70
CA GLU A 63 -3.40 14.10 -1.25
C GLU A 63 -3.43 14.13 0.28
N PRO A 64 -3.17 15.30 0.92
CA PRO A 64 -3.00 15.38 2.36
C PRO A 64 -4.18 14.83 3.17
N SER A 65 -5.42 15.25 2.86
CA SER A 65 -6.60 14.78 3.61
C SER A 65 -6.91 13.30 3.43
N ALA A 66 -6.51 12.69 2.30
CA ALA A 66 -6.65 11.26 2.07
C ALA A 66 -5.81 10.41 3.03
N THR A 67 -4.82 11.01 3.71
CA THR A 67 -4.02 10.31 4.72
C THR A 67 -4.74 10.18 6.07
N SER A 68 -5.87 10.86 6.27
CA SER A 68 -6.59 10.95 7.56
C SER A 68 -7.32 9.66 7.96
N ALA A 69 -7.78 8.85 7.00
CA ALA A 69 -8.58 7.66 7.28
C ALA A 69 -7.82 6.58 8.06
N VAL A 70 -6.55 6.34 7.73
CA VAL A 70 -5.75 5.30 8.36
C VAL A 70 -5.42 5.59 9.84
N PRO A 71 -5.05 6.81 10.25
CA PRO A 71 -4.92 7.15 11.67
C PRO A 71 -6.21 6.96 12.48
N MET A 72 -7.40 7.14 11.87
CA MET A 72 -8.68 6.84 12.54
C MET A 72 -8.91 5.34 12.72
N LEU A 73 -8.36 4.49 11.84
CA LEU A 73 -8.45 3.04 11.95
C LEU A 73 -7.68 2.52 13.19
N GLY A 74 -6.60 3.21 13.58
CA GLY A 74 -5.81 2.86 14.75
C GLY A 74 -5.11 1.52 14.58
N VAL A 75 -4.42 1.33 13.47
CA VAL A 75 -3.65 0.11 13.16
C VAL A 75 -2.47 -0.04 14.11
N GLU A 76 -2.31 -1.23 14.67
CA GLU A 76 -1.22 -1.63 15.55
C GLU A 76 -0.41 -2.78 14.94
N GLU A 77 0.84 -2.93 15.37
CA GLU A 77 1.68 -4.05 14.98
C GLU A 77 1.04 -5.38 15.40
N GLY A 78 0.82 -6.26 14.45
CA GLY A 78 0.20 -7.57 14.68
C GLY A 78 -1.26 -7.66 14.25
N ASP A 79 -1.94 -6.54 13.97
CA ASP A 79 -3.31 -6.55 13.46
C ASP A 79 -3.44 -7.29 12.12
N PHE A 80 -4.58 -7.92 11.92
CA PHE A 80 -5.04 -8.42 10.63
C PHE A 80 -5.97 -7.39 10.02
N VAL A 81 -5.52 -6.77 8.92
CA VAL A 81 -6.20 -5.62 8.32
C VAL A 81 -6.69 -5.94 6.91
N LEU A 82 -7.91 -5.51 6.60
CA LEU A 82 -8.46 -5.50 5.25
C LEU A 82 -8.61 -4.06 4.75
N ASP A 83 -8.04 -3.77 3.60
CA ASP A 83 -8.36 -2.60 2.79
C ASP A 83 -9.25 -3.06 1.63
N MET A 84 -10.55 -2.76 1.70
CA MET A 84 -11.57 -3.37 0.82
C MET A 84 -11.58 -2.75 -0.59
N CYS A 85 -11.17 -1.49 -0.74
CA CYS A 85 -11.14 -0.73 -1.99
C CYS A 85 -9.78 -0.04 -2.16
N SER A 86 -8.74 -0.85 -2.35
CA SER A 86 -7.36 -0.47 -2.04
C SER A 86 -6.65 0.39 -3.09
N ALA A 87 -7.05 0.29 -4.36
CA ALA A 87 -6.28 0.96 -5.43
C ALA A 87 -6.41 2.50 -5.39
N PRO A 88 -5.31 3.20 -5.66
CA PRO A 88 -4.01 2.72 -6.18
C PRO A 88 -2.99 2.29 -5.10
N GLY A 89 -3.33 2.27 -3.80
CA GLY A 89 -2.47 1.76 -2.73
C GLY A 89 -1.96 2.80 -1.73
N GLY A 90 -2.42 4.04 -1.79
CA GLY A 90 -2.02 5.09 -0.87
C GLY A 90 -2.33 4.75 0.59
N LYS A 91 -3.56 4.34 0.87
CA LYS A 91 -4.01 3.94 2.22
C LYS A 91 -3.46 2.56 2.60
N SER A 92 -3.44 1.59 1.67
CA SER A 92 -2.85 0.26 1.92
C SER A 92 -1.38 0.34 2.33
N THR A 93 -0.57 1.16 1.67
CA THR A 93 0.85 1.34 2.02
C THR A 93 1.05 2.14 3.32
N GLN A 94 0.08 2.97 3.69
CA GLN A 94 0.04 3.62 5.01
C GLN A 94 -0.24 2.60 6.12
N ILE A 95 -1.22 1.72 5.93
CA ILE A 95 -1.50 0.59 6.84
C ILE A 95 -0.26 -0.30 6.98
N ALA A 96 0.36 -0.69 5.86
CA ALA A 96 1.56 -1.54 5.88
C ALA A 96 2.73 -0.91 6.66
N SER A 97 2.89 0.41 6.59
CA SER A 97 3.91 1.14 7.36
C SER A 97 3.64 1.04 8.87
N LEU A 98 2.38 1.10 9.31
CA LEU A 98 2.01 0.96 10.72
C LEU A 98 2.13 -0.49 11.22
N LEU A 99 1.79 -1.46 10.38
CA LEU A 99 2.00 -2.88 10.69
C LEU A 99 3.49 -3.25 10.85
N ASN A 100 4.39 -2.47 10.28
CA ASN A 100 5.85 -2.65 10.39
C ASN A 100 6.32 -4.10 10.15
N GLY A 101 5.71 -4.77 9.17
CA GLY A 101 6.01 -6.16 8.82
C GLY A 101 5.44 -7.20 9.79
N LYS A 102 4.73 -6.81 10.85
CA LYS A 102 3.99 -7.70 11.74
C LYS A 102 2.52 -7.73 11.36
N GLY A 103 1.81 -8.77 11.76
CA GLY A 103 0.42 -8.93 11.34
C GLY A 103 0.28 -9.18 9.83
N PHE A 104 -0.85 -8.73 9.26
CA PHE A 104 -1.24 -9.16 7.93
C PHE A 104 -2.15 -8.13 7.25
N LEU A 105 -1.95 -7.89 5.96
CA LEU A 105 -2.77 -6.97 5.16
C LEU A 105 -3.36 -7.66 3.94
N VAL A 106 -4.68 -7.65 3.80
CA VAL A 106 -5.36 -7.95 2.54
C VAL A 106 -5.73 -6.64 1.86
N CYS A 107 -5.27 -6.48 0.62
CA CYS A 107 -5.60 -5.36 -0.25
C CYS A 107 -6.50 -5.87 -1.37
N ASN A 108 -7.77 -5.49 -1.38
CA ASN A 108 -8.71 -5.87 -2.42
C ASN A 108 -9.05 -4.71 -3.34
N GLU A 109 -9.14 -4.98 -4.62
CA GLU A 109 -9.62 -4.04 -5.64
C GLU A 109 -10.38 -4.79 -6.72
N ILE A 110 -11.65 -4.45 -6.93
CA ILE A 110 -12.51 -5.17 -7.88
C ILE A 110 -12.03 -5.07 -9.33
N ILE A 111 -11.45 -3.94 -9.71
CA ILE A 111 -10.97 -3.68 -11.08
C ILE A 111 -9.54 -4.19 -11.23
N LYS A 112 -9.36 -5.27 -12.00
CA LYS A 112 -8.07 -5.96 -12.16
C LYS A 112 -6.92 -5.06 -12.65
N SER A 113 -7.18 -4.13 -13.55
CA SER A 113 -6.15 -3.18 -14.02
C SER A 113 -5.67 -2.27 -12.87
N ARG A 114 -6.58 -1.77 -12.03
CA ARG A 114 -6.26 -0.98 -10.85
C ARG A 114 -5.56 -1.82 -9.78
N ALA A 115 -5.94 -3.10 -9.60
CA ALA A 115 -5.27 -4.04 -8.71
C ALA A 115 -3.80 -4.31 -9.16
N THR A 116 -3.50 -4.24 -10.45
CA THR A 116 -2.13 -4.32 -10.97
C THR A 116 -1.30 -3.09 -10.60
N ILE A 117 -1.89 -1.89 -10.64
CA ILE A 117 -1.23 -0.65 -10.18
C ILE A 117 -0.98 -0.71 -8.66
N LEU A 118 -1.97 -1.17 -7.90
CA LEU A 118 -1.83 -1.42 -6.46
C LEU A 118 -0.66 -2.37 -6.16
N LEU A 119 -0.56 -3.51 -6.86
CA LEU A 119 0.55 -4.46 -6.70
C LEU A 119 1.90 -3.79 -6.94
N SER A 120 2.03 -2.98 -7.99
CA SER A 120 3.26 -2.24 -8.28
C SER A 120 3.64 -1.28 -7.15
N ASN A 121 2.68 -0.57 -6.55
CA ASN A 121 2.92 0.32 -5.42
C ASN A 121 3.28 -0.44 -4.14
N ILE A 122 2.61 -1.55 -3.83
CA ILE A 122 2.93 -2.43 -2.70
C ILE A 122 4.37 -2.96 -2.82
N GLU A 123 4.79 -3.39 -4.02
CA GLU A 123 6.14 -3.86 -4.29
C GLU A 123 7.16 -2.72 -4.16
N ARG A 124 6.92 -1.56 -4.78
CA ARG A 124 7.78 -0.37 -4.70
C ARG A 124 8.01 0.09 -3.27
N MET A 125 6.98 0.08 -2.44
CA MET A 125 7.07 0.47 -1.03
C MET A 125 7.71 -0.61 -0.13
N GLY A 126 8.06 -1.80 -0.69
CA GLY A 126 8.74 -2.87 0.03
C GLY A 126 7.86 -3.59 1.06
N VAL A 127 6.55 -3.58 0.85
CA VAL A 127 5.60 -4.26 1.75
C VAL A 127 5.72 -5.76 1.58
N LYS A 128 5.83 -6.44 2.68
CA LYS A 128 6.19 -7.84 2.75
C LYS A 128 5.03 -8.76 3.12
N ASN A 129 4.15 -8.30 4.00
CA ASN A 129 3.09 -9.05 4.66
C ASN A 129 1.70 -8.74 4.09
N ALA A 130 1.62 -8.56 2.76
CA ALA A 130 0.36 -8.26 2.09
C ALA A 130 -0.08 -9.37 1.11
N ILE A 131 -1.39 -9.53 0.96
CA ILE A 131 -2.03 -10.25 -0.14
C ILE A 131 -2.82 -9.26 -0.99
N ILE A 132 -2.62 -9.29 -2.28
CA ILE A 132 -3.33 -8.48 -3.25
C ILE A 132 -4.34 -9.35 -3.99
N THR A 133 -5.61 -8.96 -3.91
CA THR A 133 -6.73 -9.66 -4.53
C THR A 133 -7.52 -8.77 -5.47
N SER A 134 -8.22 -9.40 -6.43
CA SER A 134 -9.16 -8.70 -7.31
C SER A 134 -10.49 -9.43 -7.30
N ASN A 135 -11.31 -9.13 -6.29
CA ASN A 135 -12.60 -9.78 -6.08
C ASN A 135 -13.71 -8.77 -5.81
N HIS A 136 -14.93 -9.18 -6.09
CA HIS A 136 -16.10 -8.45 -5.58
C HIS A 136 -16.11 -8.52 -4.03
N PRO A 137 -16.53 -7.46 -3.32
CA PRO A 137 -16.56 -7.45 -1.85
C PRO A 137 -17.34 -8.62 -1.22
N THR A 138 -18.41 -9.09 -1.86
CA THR A 138 -19.19 -10.25 -1.40
C THR A 138 -18.38 -11.54 -1.40
N VAL A 139 -17.48 -11.73 -2.35
CA VAL A 139 -16.57 -12.90 -2.40
C VAL A 139 -15.59 -12.86 -1.24
N ILE A 140 -15.06 -11.66 -0.91
CA ILE A 140 -14.20 -11.49 0.27
C ILE A 140 -14.99 -11.82 1.55
N ALA A 141 -16.22 -11.32 1.67
CA ALA A 141 -17.10 -11.60 2.80
C ALA A 141 -17.40 -13.10 2.98
N GLU A 142 -17.67 -13.80 1.88
CA GLU A 142 -17.93 -15.25 1.89
C GLU A 142 -16.68 -16.07 2.32
N LYS A 143 -15.49 -15.67 1.88
CA LYS A 143 -14.26 -16.45 2.08
C LYS A 143 -13.52 -16.11 3.37
N LEU A 144 -13.67 -14.90 3.89
CA LEU A 144 -12.90 -14.40 5.04
C LEU A 144 -13.82 -13.84 6.15
N PRO A 145 -14.84 -14.58 6.61
CA PRO A 145 -15.70 -14.12 7.71
C PRO A 145 -14.91 -14.08 9.03
N ASN A 146 -15.19 -13.10 9.88
CA ASN A 146 -14.62 -12.94 11.24
C ASN A 146 -13.09 -13.04 11.29
N PHE A 147 -12.40 -12.52 10.28
CA PHE A 147 -10.94 -12.70 10.20
C PHE A 147 -10.15 -11.44 10.58
N PHE A 148 -10.67 -10.25 10.31
CA PHE A 148 -9.91 -9.01 10.45
C PHE A 148 -10.20 -8.29 11.77
N ASP A 149 -9.14 -7.73 12.36
CA ASP A 149 -9.22 -6.86 13.53
C ASP A 149 -9.62 -5.44 13.11
N LYS A 150 -9.18 -5.01 11.92
CA LYS A 150 -9.40 -3.69 11.36
C LYS A 150 -9.82 -3.79 9.89
N ILE A 151 -10.78 -2.97 9.49
CA ILE A 151 -11.18 -2.87 8.08
C ILE A 151 -11.25 -1.41 7.66
N LEU A 152 -10.60 -1.09 6.54
CA LEU A 152 -10.77 0.18 5.84
C LEU A 152 -11.71 -0.03 4.64
N VAL A 153 -12.71 0.81 4.53
CA VAL A 153 -13.57 0.96 3.36
C VAL A 153 -13.42 2.38 2.84
N ASP A 154 -12.38 2.61 2.02
CA ASP A 154 -12.25 3.85 1.26
C ASP A 154 -13.09 3.72 0.00
N ALA A 155 -14.36 4.06 0.13
CA ALA A 155 -15.37 3.67 -0.82
C ALA A 155 -15.31 4.46 -2.13
N PRO A 156 -15.59 3.81 -3.29
CA PRO A 156 -15.80 4.55 -4.53
C PRO A 156 -16.95 5.54 -4.36
N CYS A 157 -16.74 6.79 -4.75
CA CYS A 157 -17.66 7.90 -4.52
C CYS A 157 -17.69 8.86 -5.71
N SER A 158 -18.57 9.86 -5.67
CA SER A 158 -18.71 10.89 -6.72
C SER A 158 -17.52 11.83 -6.85
N GLY A 159 -16.56 11.81 -5.91
CA GLY A 159 -15.25 12.44 -6.07
C GLY A 159 -15.24 13.96 -6.00
N GLU A 160 -16.21 14.62 -5.36
CA GLU A 160 -16.29 16.09 -5.30
C GLU A 160 -15.02 16.76 -4.72
N GLY A 161 -14.31 16.09 -3.81
CA GLY A 161 -13.02 16.54 -3.28
C GLY A 161 -11.86 16.40 -4.27
N MET A 162 -12.08 15.80 -5.44
CA MET A 162 -11.07 15.68 -6.49
C MET A 162 -11.20 16.69 -7.61
N PHE A 163 -12.26 17.51 -7.60
CA PHE A 163 -12.59 18.43 -8.71
C PHE A 163 -11.47 19.42 -9.07
N ARG A 164 -10.62 19.80 -8.13
CA ARG A 164 -9.46 20.67 -8.40
C ARG A 164 -8.29 19.95 -9.04
N LYS A 165 -8.27 18.61 -8.99
CA LYS A 165 -7.15 17.76 -9.45
C LYS A 165 -7.50 16.89 -10.66
N ASP A 166 -8.77 16.61 -10.84
CA ASP A 166 -9.26 15.65 -11.82
C ASP A 166 -10.48 16.19 -12.53
N ASN A 167 -10.28 16.57 -13.79
CA ASN A 167 -11.37 17.07 -14.64
C ASN A 167 -12.37 15.98 -15.02
N GLU A 168 -11.97 14.71 -15.07
CA GLU A 168 -12.87 13.59 -15.36
C GLU A 168 -13.91 13.45 -14.23
N ALA A 169 -13.47 13.59 -12.97
CA ALA A 169 -14.37 13.56 -11.81
C ALA A 169 -15.47 14.65 -11.89
N GLN A 170 -15.14 15.84 -12.43
CA GLN A 170 -16.15 16.88 -12.67
C GLN A 170 -17.16 16.50 -13.77
N GLN A 171 -16.67 15.88 -14.85
CA GLN A 171 -17.50 15.51 -16.00
C GLN A 171 -18.44 14.33 -15.70
N GLU A 172 -17.99 13.39 -14.89
CA GLU A 172 -18.75 12.21 -14.51
C GLU A 172 -19.76 12.49 -13.37
N TRP A 173 -19.62 13.62 -12.69
CA TRP A 173 -20.51 13.96 -11.58
C TRP A 173 -21.93 14.28 -12.04
N SER A 174 -22.90 13.62 -11.43
CA SER A 174 -24.33 13.93 -11.55
C SER A 174 -25.04 13.56 -10.25
N TYR A 175 -26.26 14.06 -10.07
CA TYR A 175 -27.09 13.67 -8.93
C TYR A 175 -27.34 12.15 -8.91
N GLU A 176 -27.67 11.58 -10.07
CA GLU A 176 -27.90 10.15 -10.25
C GLU A 176 -26.65 9.33 -9.92
N HIS A 177 -25.47 9.86 -10.26
CA HIS A 177 -24.19 9.24 -9.91
C HIS A 177 -24.01 9.15 -8.37
N THR A 178 -24.36 10.22 -7.63
CA THR A 178 -24.29 10.19 -6.15
C THR A 178 -25.26 9.17 -5.53
N VAL A 179 -26.44 8.97 -6.13
CA VAL A 179 -27.40 7.93 -5.71
C VAL A 179 -26.81 6.55 -5.93
N THR A 180 -26.28 6.29 -7.11
CA THR A 180 -25.66 5.00 -7.45
C THR A 180 -24.47 4.69 -6.55
N CYS A 181 -23.62 5.69 -6.28
CA CYS A 181 -22.49 5.55 -5.35
C CYS A 181 -22.96 5.20 -3.95
N SER A 182 -23.99 5.89 -3.41
CA SER A 182 -24.47 5.62 -2.04
C SER A 182 -25.02 4.21 -1.87
N VAL A 183 -25.69 3.65 -2.86
CA VAL A 183 -26.16 2.24 -2.84
C VAL A 183 -24.98 1.28 -2.82
N ARG A 184 -24.01 1.46 -3.72
CA ARG A 184 -22.78 0.64 -3.79
C ARG A 184 -21.98 0.70 -2.50
N GLN A 185 -21.87 1.88 -1.91
CA GLN A 185 -21.13 2.08 -0.65
C GLN A 185 -21.75 1.28 0.50
N LEU A 186 -23.08 1.25 0.59
CA LEU A 186 -23.79 0.45 1.59
C LEU A 186 -23.58 -1.05 1.36
N GLU A 187 -23.60 -1.52 0.12
CA GLU A 187 -23.31 -2.93 -0.23
C GLU A 187 -21.89 -3.34 0.18
N ILE A 188 -20.90 -2.45 -0.05
CA ILE A 188 -19.50 -2.68 0.36
C ILE A 188 -19.40 -2.75 1.88
N LEU A 189 -20.04 -1.84 2.62
CA LEU A 189 -20.08 -1.86 4.09
C LEU A 189 -20.72 -3.14 4.63
N ASN A 190 -21.84 -3.58 4.02
CA ASN A 190 -22.51 -4.83 4.39
C ASN A 190 -21.64 -6.07 4.11
N SER A 191 -20.77 -6.03 3.11
CA SER A 191 -19.77 -7.08 2.88
C SER A 191 -18.64 -6.99 3.91
N ALA A 192 -18.14 -5.80 4.21
CA ALA A 192 -17.04 -5.59 5.16
C ALA A 192 -17.40 -6.03 6.59
N LYS A 193 -18.65 -5.77 7.05
CA LYS A 193 -19.09 -6.17 8.40
C LYS A 193 -18.94 -7.66 8.67
N THR A 194 -19.15 -8.49 7.64
CA THR A 194 -19.04 -9.97 7.77
C THR A 194 -17.59 -10.40 8.02
N CYS A 195 -16.64 -9.67 7.44
CA CYS A 195 -15.21 -9.95 7.59
C CYS A 195 -14.63 -9.52 8.95
N LEU A 196 -15.30 -8.60 9.66
CA LEU A 196 -14.79 -7.99 10.87
C LEU A 196 -15.08 -8.87 12.10
N LYS A 197 -14.07 -9.06 12.94
CA LYS A 197 -14.21 -9.71 14.26
C LYS A 197 -15.09 -8.89 15.20
N GLU A 198 -15.57 -9.54 16.24
CA GLU A 198 -16.15 -8.86 17.41
C GLU A 198 -15.10 -7.89 18.02
N ASN A 199 -15.52 -6.73 18.48
CA ASN A 199 -14.68 -5.65 18.95
C ASN A 199 -13.71 -5.08 17.89
N GLY A 200 -13.82 -5.51 16.63
CA GLY A 200 -13.06 -4.97 15.51
C GLY A 200 -13.47 -3.54 15.15
N VAL A 201 -12.60 -2.86 14.45
CA VAL A 201 -12.81 -1.47 14.01
C VAL A 201 -12.95 -1.42 12.50
N LEU A 202 -13.98 -0.72 12.02
CA LEU A 202 -14.17 -0.38 10.63
C LEU A 202 -14.08 1.14 10.47
N VAL A 203 -13.27 1.61 9.50
CA VAL A 203 -13.30 3.01 9.08
C VAL A 203 -13.86 3.08 7.68
N TYR A 204 -14.93 3.84 7.56
CA TYR A 204 -15.51 4.25 6.28
C TYR A 204 -14.95 5.61 5.88
N SER A 205 -14.52 5.77 4.62
CA SER A 205 -14.04 7.04 4.10
C SER A 205 -14.44 7.27 2.65
N THR A 206 -14.54 8.54 2.25
CA THR A 206 -14.78 8.99 0.88
C THR A 206 -14.02 10.28 0.62
N CYS A 207 -13.77 10.58 -0.65
CA CYS A 207 -13.25 11.86 -1.11
C CYS A 207 -14.36 12.77 -1.66
N THR A 208 -15.61 12.68 -1.16
CA THR A 208 -16.72 13.54 -1.57
C THR A 208 -17.26 14.37 -0.42
N TYR A 209 -17.86 15.52 -0.73
CA TYR A 209 -18.60 16.37 0.22
C TYR A 209 -20.08 15.96 0.35
N ASN A 210 -20.56 15.04 -0.47
CA ASN A 210 -21.96 14.69 -0.58
C ASN A 210 -22.49 14.05 0.71
N LYS A 211 -23.53 14.67 1.32
CA LYS A 211 -24.13 14.13 2.55
C LYS A 211 -24.79 12.77 2.37
N ARG A 212 -25.34 12.49 1.17
CA ARG A 212 -25.97 11.21 0.88
C ARG A 212 -24.96 10.06 0.94
N GLU A 213 -23.77 10.28 0.34
CA GLU A 213 -22.69 9.32 0.31
C GLU A 213 -21.93 9.18 1.65
N ASN A 214 -22.05 10.16 2.52
CA ASN A 214 -21.35 10.24 3.79
C ASN A 214 -22.29 9.90 4.97
N GLU A 215 -22.90 10.93 5.55
CA GLU A 215 -23.78 10.76 6.72
C GLU A 215 -24.98 9.87 6.40
N GLY A 216 -25.55 9.98 5.19
CA GLY A 216 -26.69 9.17 4.78
C GLY A 216 -26.38 7.68 4.74
N VAL A 217 -25.22 7.30 4.18
CA VAL A 217 -24.77 5.90 4.14
C VAL A 217 -24.51 5.36 5.55
N ILE A 218 -23.82 6.13 6.40
CA ILE A 218 -23.51 5.69 7.77
C ILE A 218 -24.78 5.57 8.61
N THR A 219 -25.69 6.54 8.52
CA THR A 219 -26.97 6.48 9.25
C THR A 219 -27.73 5.22 8.88
N LYS A 220 -27.92 4.96 7.58
CA LYS A 220 -28.61 3.78 7.09
C LYS A 220 -27.90 2.49 7.49
N PHE A 221 -26.57 2.45 7.41
CA PHE A 221 -25.80 1.28 7.81
C PHE A 221 -26.01 0.94 9.30
N ILE A 222 -26.01 1.93 10.19
CA ILE A 222 -26.20 1.70 11.63
C ILE A 222 -27.66 1.30 11.95
N GLU A 223 -28.65 1.90 11.28
CA GLU A 223 -30.05 1.52 11.41
C GLU A 223 -30.28 0.04 11.04
N GLU A 224 -29.61 -0.43 9.98
CA GLU A 224 -29.68 -1.83 9.53
C GLU A 224 -28.77 -2.78 10.35
N ASN A 225 -27.79 -2.26 11.10
CA ASN A 225 -26.78 -3.01 11.84
C ASN A 225 -26.58 -2.43 13.25
N PRO A 226 -27.52 -2.72 14.19
CA PRO A 226 -27.50 -2.13 15.54
C PRO A 226 -26.32 -2.60 16.42
N ASP A 227 -25.57 -3.59 15.96
CA ASP A 227 -24.31 -4.06 16.54
C ASP A 227 -23.09 -3.22 16.16
N PHE A 228 -23.28 -2.13 15.39
CA PHE A 228 -22.25 -1.15 15.10
C PHE A 228 -22.53 0.19 15.79
N ILE A 229 -21.49 0.75 16.39
CA ILE A 229 -21.55 2.07 17.01
C ILE A 229 -20.52 3.02 16.40
N ILE A 230 -20.85 4.31 16.26
CA ILE A 230 -19.88 5.34 15.91
C ILE A 230 -19.00 5.59 17.15
N GLU A 231 -17.69 5.35 16.96
CA GLU A 231 -16.68 5.50 18.01
C GLU A 231 -15.86 6.77 17.82
N ASP A 232 -15.51 7.44 18.91
CA ASP A 232 -14.57 8.55 18.86
C ASP A 232 -13.16 8.03 18.55
N SER A 233 -12.55 8.57 17.51
CA SER A 233 -11.17 8.25 17.16
C SER A 233 -10.13 9.03 17.94
N GLY A 234 -10.53 10.02 18.75
CA GLY A 234 -9.65 10.97 19.44
C GLY A 234 -8.88 11.91 18.51
N LYS A 235 -9.18 11.92 17.21
CA LYS A 235 -8.49 12.81 16.25
C LYS A 235 -9.09 14.22 16.28
N THR A 236 -8.21 15.22 16.19
CA THR A 236 -8.57 16.63 16.32
C THR A 236 -8.69 17.37 14.99
N TYR A 237 -8.21 16.77 13.89
CA TYR A 237 -8.32 17.37 12.55
C TYR A 237 -9.75 17.30 11.99
N GLY A 238 -10.04 18.18 11.06
CA GLY A 238 -11.34 18.28 10.42
C GLY A 238 -12.46 18.73 11.37
N ARG A 239 -13.68 18.68 10.88
CA ARG A 239 -14.88 19.13 11.60
C ARG A 239 -15.75 17.95 11.97
N ASN A 240 -16.29 17.95 13.18
CA ASN A 240 -17.23 16.92 13.61
C ASN A 240 -18.52 17.02 12.79
N THR A 241 -18.99 15.86 12.35
CA THR A 241 -20.31 15.64 11.78
C THR A 241 -20.82 14.32 12.34
N LEU A 242 -22.07 13.97 12.15
CA LEU A 242 -22.65 12.70 12.59
C LEU A 242 -21.94 12.11 13.84
N LYS A 243 -22.13 12.72 15.00
CA LYS A 243 -21.48 12.39 16.29
C LYS A 243 -19.96 12.61 16.25
N TYR A 244 -19.16 11.58 15.94
CA TYR A 244 -17.68 11.62 15.94
C TYR A 244 -17.05 11.48 14.54
N ALA A 245 -17.86 11.35 13.51
CA ALA A 245 -17.34 11.34 12.14
C ALA A 245 -16.67 12.68 11.82
N LYS A 246 -15.67 12.65 10.97
CA LYS A 246 -14.88 13.82 10.59
C LYS A 246 -15.09 14.18 9.13
N ARG A 247 -15.22 15.47 8.87
CA ARG A 247 -15.23 16.03 7.53
C ARG A 247 -14.11 17.05 7.40
N ILE A 248 -13.31 16.91 6.38
CA ILE A 248 -12.19 17.79 6.04
C ILE A 248 -12.59 18.57 4.79
N PHE A 249 -12.49 19.88 4.86
CA PHE A 249 -12.73 20.78 3.74
C PHE A 249 -11.42 21.40 3.25
N ILE A 250 -11.46 22.09 2.11
CA ILE A 250 -10.30 22.78 1.53
C ILE A 250 -9.63 23.71 2.56
N ASN A 251 -10.42 24.47 3.32
CA ASN A 251 -9.90 25.39 4.35
C ASN A 251 -9.25 24.68 5.55
N ASP A 252 -9.39 23.38 5.66
CA ASP A 252 -8.76 22.57 6.73
C ASP A 252 -7.40 21.98 6.26
N GLY A 253 -6.94 22.31 5.04
CA GLY A 253 -5.62 21.94 4.51
C GLY A 253 -5.59 20.69 3.62
N GLY A 254 -6.71 20.30 3.04
CA GLY A 254 -6.82 19.18 2.10
C GLY A 254 -7.88 19.41 1.04
N GLU A 255 -7.99 18.53 0.06
CA GLU A 255 -8.95 18.68 -1.04
C GLU A 255 -10.38 18.31 -0.66
N GLY A 256 -10.54 17.50 0.38
CA GLY A 256 -11.84 17.07 0.89
C GLY A 256 -11.87 15.58 1.19
N HIS A 257 -12.26 15.28 2.43
CA HIS A 257 -12.38 13.89 2.86
C HIS A 257 -13.42 13.74 3.97
N PHE A 258 -14.10 12.61 3.96
CA PHE A 258 -14.98 12.19 5.05
C PHE A 258 -14.45 10.90 5.65
N CYS A 259 -14.47 10.80 6.98
CA CYS A 259 -14.08 9.59 7.70
C CYS A 259 -15.01 9.33 8.87
N CYS A 260 -15.46 8.08 9.02
CA CYS A 260 -16.25 7.62 10.16
C CYS A 260 -15.65 6.33 10.72
N ARG A 261 -15.33 6.33 12.02
CA ARG A 261 -14.87 5.15 12.75
C ARG A 261 -16.06 4.46 13.39
N LEU A 262 -16.17 3.16 13.14
CA LEU A 262 -17.21 2.28 13.64
C LEU A 262 -16.58 1.14 14.44
N ARG A 263 -17.22 0.75 15.54
CA ARG A 263 -16.88 -0.45 16.31
C ARG A 263 -18.00 -1.46 16.23
N LYS A 264 -17.64 -2.71 15.97
CA LYS A 264 -18.56 -3.83 16.03
C LYS A 264 -18.63 -4.39 17.45
N THR A 265 -19.83 -4.60 17.97
CA THR A 265 -20.08 -5.03 19.37
C THR A 265 -20.53 -6.47 19.51
N SER A 266 -20.74 -7.18 18.40
CA SER A 266 -21.15 -8.59 18.38
C SER A 266 -20.31 -9.43 17.44
N SER A 267 -20.29 -10.74 17.65
CA SER A 267 -19.70 -11.69 16.71
C SER A 267 -20.67 -12.00 15.56
N ASN A 268 -20.12 -12.37 14.41
CA ASN A 268 -20.88 -13.01 13.33
C ASN A 268 -20.71 -14.53 13.41
N ASP A 269 -21.62 -15.24 12.73
CA ASP A 269 -21.36 -16.63 12.36
C ASP A 269 -20.28 -16.70 11.28
N GLY A 270 -19.56 -17.82 11.29
CA GLY A 270 -18.54 -18.11 10.29
C GLY A 270 -17.11 -18.14 10.84
N TYR A 271 -16.30 -18.91 10.17
CA TYR A 271 -14.91 -19.15 10.51
C TYR A 271 -14.03 -19.15 9.26
N THR A 272 -12.93 -18.43 9.32
CA THR A 272 -11.91 -18.41 8.26
C THR A 272 -10.84 -19.46 8.56
N GLU A 273 -10.72 -20.46 7.71
CA GLU A 273 -9.68 -21.48 7.85
C GLU A 273 -8.28 -20.87 7.64
N PRO A 274 -7.27 -21.35 8.40
CA PRO A 274 -5.89 -20.96 8.17
C PRO A 274 -5.34 -21.56 6.86
N TYR A 275 -4.39 -20.88 6.26
CA TYR A 275 -3.65 -21.39 5.11
C TYR A 275 -2.78 -22.58 5.50
N LYS A 276 -2.78 -23.64 4.69
CA LYS A 276 -1.91 -24.80 4.88
C LYS A 276 -0.67 -24.64 4.02
N TYR A 277 0.42 -24.20 4.65
CA TYR A 277 1.71 -24.02 3.96
C TYR A 277 2.29 -25.36 3.50
N THR A 278 2.86 -25.37 2.29
CA THR A 278 3.47 -26.54 1.70
C THR A 278 4.96 -26.28 1.46
N LYS A 279 5.81 -26.98 2.18
CA LYS A 279 7.26 -26.92 1.96
C LYS A 279 7.64 -27.50 0.61
N PRO A 280 8.40 -26.78 -0.22
CA PRO A 280 8.86 -27.33 -1.51
C PRO A 280 9.91 -28.41 -1.28
N LYS A 281 9.94 -29.44 -2.16
CA LYS A 281 10.91 -30.54 -2.09
C LYS A 281 12.37 -30.06 -2.06
N ASP A 282 12.67 -29.03 -2.84
CA ASP A 282 14.01 -28.44 -2.98
C ASP A 282 14.21 -27.21 -2.11
N GLU A 283 13.52 -27.09 -0.96
CA GLU A 283 13.58 -25.92 -0.07
C GLU A 283 15.02 -25.49 0.21
N LYS A 284 15.92 -26.45 0.54
CA LYS A 284 17.33 -26.17 0.81
C LYS A 284 18.02 -25.43 -0.34
N LYS A 285 17.81 -25.86 -1.58
CA LYS A 285 18.38 -25.23 -2.78
C LYS A 285 17.88 -23.78 -2.95
N TYR A 286 16.61 -23.52 -2.68
CA TYR A 286 16.04 -22.17 -2.78
C TYR A 286 16.56 -21.25 -1.68
N LEU A 287 16.73 -21.77 -0.47
CA LEU A 287 17.31 -21.04 0.64
C LEU A 287 18.80 -20.74 0.39
N GLU A 288 19.58 -21.69 -0.09
CA GLU A 288 21.00 -21.50 -0.47
C GLU A 288 21.14 -20.43 -1.57
N PHE A 289 20.26 -20.45 -2.57
CA PHE A 289 20.24 -19.40 -3.58
C PHE A 289 19.97 -18.03 -2.96
N TYR A 290 18.97 -17.94 -2.09
CA TYR A 290 18.65 -16.71 -1.40
C TYR A 290 19.82 -16.22 -0.54
N ASP A 291 20.39 -17.10 0.27
CA ASP A 291 21.53 -16.82 1.13
C ASP A 291 22.80 -16.47 0.32
N SER A 292 22.86 -16.79 -0.97
CA SER A 292 23.96 -16.33 -1.84
C SER A 292 23.88 -14.85 -2.20
N ILE A 293 22.71 -14.22 -2.04
CA ILE A 293 22.43 -12.83 -2.42
C ILE A 293 22.28 -11.94 -1.19
N PHE A 294 21.64 -12.46 -0.13
CA PHE A 294 21.30 -11.68 1.06
C PHE A 294 21.98 -12.22 2.32
N ASN A 295 22.33 -11.33 3.25
CA ASN A 295 22.87 -11.66 4.57
C ASN A 295 21.76 -12.14 5.50
N ASN A 296 20.61 -11.46 5.45
CA ASN A 296 19.44 -11.75 6.27
C ASN A 296 18.26 -12.13 5.39
N ARG A 297 17.53 -13.16 5.81
CA ARG A 297 16.26 -13.48 5.16
C ARG A 297 15.22 -12.45 5.58
N PRO A 298 14.44 -11.87 4.66
CA PRO A 298 13.50 -10.77 4.96
C PRO A 298 12.35 -11.20 5.86
N PHE A 299 12.10 -12.51 6.02
CA PHE A 299 11.07 -13.09 6.89
C PHE A 299 11.40 -14.52 7.32
N GLY A 300 10.58 -14.97 8.31
CA GLY A 300 10.42 -16.36 8.66
C GLY A 300 9.96 -17.23 7.48
N SER A 301 9.86 -18.45 7.68
CA SER A 301 10.03 -19.69 6.98
C SER A 301 9.00 -20.12 5.93
N ASN A 302 8.01 -19.33 5.51
CA ASN A 302 6.95 -19.82 4.63
C ASN A 302 7.31 -19.66 3.15
N LEU A 303 8.31 -20.41 2.72
CA LEU A 303 8.71 -20.45 1.32
C LEU A 303 7.84 -21.47 0.58
N GLU A 304 7.23 -21.02 -0.52
CA GLU A 304 6.47 -21.88 -1.43
C GLU A 304 6.88 -21.68 -2.87
N VAL A 305 6.70 -22.75 -3.65
CA VAL A 305 6.90 -22.73 -5.11
C VAL A 305 5.57 -22.99 -5.79
N ILE A 306 5.11 -22.00 -6.54
CA ILE A 306 3.87 -22.09 -7.31
C ILE A 306 4.26 -22.01 -8.79
N LYS A 307 4.11 -23.12 -9.52
CA LYS A 307 4.67 -23.29 -10.87
C LYS A 307 6.19 -23.12 -10.83
N ASP A 308 6.73 -22.12 -11.50
CA ASP A 308 8.17 -21.77 -11.59
C ASP A 308 8.54 -20.55 -10.76
N LYS A 309 7.66 -20.11 -9.85
CA LYS A 309 7.87 -18.91 -9.04
C LYS A 309 8.04 -19.27 -7.58
N ILE A 310 9.06 -18.67 -6.96
CA ILE A 310 9.41 -18.86 -5.56
C ILE A 310 8.85 -17.69 -4.79
N TYR A 311 7.96 -17.97 -3.85
CA TYR A 311 7.32 -16.97 -2.99
C TYR A 311 7.76 -17.12 -1.54
N LEU A 312 7.84 -16.00 -0.87
CA LEU A 312 7.87 -15.93 0.59
C LEU A 312 6.52 -15.40 1.06
N LEU A 313 5.74 -16.29 1.66
CA LEU A 313 4.37 -15.99 2.08
C LEU A 313 4.34 -15.41 3.50
N PRO A 314 3.39 -14.49 3.79
CA PRO A 314 3.17 -14.00 5.14
C PRO A 314 2.79 -15.12 6.11
N ASN A 315 3.12 -14.93 7.40
CA ASN A 315 2.66 -15.82 8.46
C ASN A 315 1.15 -15.63 8.71
N ASN A 316 0.51 -16.66 9.24
CA ASN A 316 -0.91 -16.62 9.66
C ASN A 316 -1.90 -16.23 8.56
N MET A 317 -1.58 -16.56 7.30
CA MET A 317 -2.48 -16.31 6.19
C MET A 317 -3.81 -17.05 6.35
N PRO A 318 -4.92 -16.45 5.88
CA PRO A 318 -6.18 -17.19 5.70
C PRO A 318 -6.08 -18.14 4.51
N ASN A 319 -6.95 -19.11 4.46
CA ASN A 319 -7.13 -19.93 3.26
C ASN A 319 -7.62 -19.04 2.10
N ILE A 320 -6.81 -18.90 1.07
CA ILE A 320 -7.08 -18.05 -0.11
C ILE A 320 -7.70 -18.80 -1.28
N LYS A 321 -8.07 -20.08 -1.07
CA LYS A 321 -8.71 -20.88 -2.12
C LYS A 321 -10.07 -20.30 -2.52
N GLY A 322 -10.24 -20.07 -3.81
CA GLY A 322 -11.44 -19.44 -4.37
C GLY A 322 -11.38 -17.91 -4.46
N LEU A 323 -10.30 -17.29 -3.98
CA LEU A 323 -10.01 -15.87 -4.23
C LEU A 323 -9.17 -15.71 -5.50
N ASN A 324 -9.43 -14.64 -6.24
CA ASN A 324 -8.57 -14.21 -7.34
C ASN A 324 -7.39 -13.41 -6.77
N VAL A 325 -6.30 -14.11 -6.45
CA VAL A 325 -5.09 -13.56 -5.84
C VAL A 325 -4.08 -13.18 -6.94
N LEU A 326 -3.68 -11.91 -6.97
CA LEU A 326 -2.61 -11.43 -7.85
C LEU A 326 -1.23 -11.72 -7.26
N ARG A 327 -1.09 -11.54 -5.94
CA ARG A 327 0.13 -11.77 -5.20
C ARG A 327 -0.16 -12.06 -3.73
N ALA A 328 0.56 -13.02 -3.17
CA ALA A 328 0.67 -13.19 -1.73
C ALA A 328 2.15 -13.06 -1.33
N GLY A 329 2.45 -12.18 -0.39
CA GLY A 329 3.81 -11.91 0.07
C GLY A 329 4.77 -11.44 -1.01
N ILE A 330 6.02 -11.92 -0.97
CA ILE A 330 7.10 -11.49 -1.86
C ILE A 330 7.38 -12.56 -2.92
N LEU A 331 7.48 -12.15 -4.19
CA LEU A 331 8.06 -12.97 -5.24
C LEU A 331 9.58 -12.88 -5.15
N LEU A 332 10.22 -13.92 -4.64
CA LEU A 332 11.68 -13.98 -4.44
C LEU A 332 12.44 -14.19 -5.75
N GLY A 333 11.91 -15.05 -6.62
CA GLY A 333 12.60 -15.39 -7.86
C GLY A 333 11.80 -16.32 -8.75
N GLU A 334 12.37 -16.61 -9.92
CA GLU A 334 11.80 -17.52 -10.90
C GLU A 334 12.79 -18.67 -11.22
N ILE A 335 12.26 -19.87 -11.35
CA ILE A 335 13.01 -21.06 -11.74
C ILE A 335 13.09 -21.07 -13.26
N LYS A 336 14.29 -20.99 -13.83
CA LYS A 336 14.56 -21.01 -15.28
C LYS A 336 15.42 -22.23 -15.60
N LYS A 337 14.88 -23.21 -16.29
CA LYS A 337 15.59 -24.45 -16.67
C LYS A 337 16.60 -24.95 -15.59
N ASN A 338 17.84 -24.45 -15.61
CA ASN A 338 18.93 -24.91 -14.74
C ASN A 338 19.37 -23.85 -13.70
N ARG A 339 18.68 -22.73 -13.56
CA ARG A 339 19.06 -21.64 -12.64
C ARG A 339 17.84 -20.97 -12.01
N ILE A 340 18.07 -20.29 -10.90
CA ILE A 340 17.10 -19.40 -10.29
C ILE A 340 17.53 -17.96 -10.62
N GLU A 341 16.56 -17.13 -11.00
CA GLU A 341 16.76 -15.68 -11.18
C GLU A 341 16.00 -14.94 -10.10
N PRO A 342 16.62 -14.00 -9.36
CA PRO A 342 15.91 -13.21 -8.36
C PRO A 342 14.96 -12.22 -9.04
N CYS A 343 13.89 -11.86 -8.34
CA CYS A 343 12.93 -10.87 -8.79
C CYS A 343 13.18 -9.50 -8.13
N HIS A 344 12.71 -8.45 -8.78
CA HIS A 344 12.81 -7.07 -8.30
C HIS A 344 12.20 -6.89 -6.90
N SER A 345 11.07 -7.52 -6.64
CA SER A 345 10.37 -7.49 -5.35
C SER A 345 11.23 -7.97 -4.17
N ALA A 346 12.14 -8.94 -4.37
CA ALA A 346 13.04 -9.39 -3.32
C ALA A 346 13.99 -8.27 -2.84
N PHE A 347 14.51 -7.48 -3.78
CA PHE A 347 15.38 -6.35 -3.47
C PHE A 347 14.60 -5.16 -2.90
N MET A 348 13.45 -4.83 -3.48
CA MET A 348 12.61 -3.74 -2.95
C MET A 348 12.16 -3.98 -1.52
N ALA A 349 12.00 -5.24 -1.12
CA ALA A 349 11.65 -5.64 0.23
C ALA A 349 12.84 -5.72 1.21
N SER A 350 14.08 -5.55 0.73
CA SER A 350 15.30 -5.65 1.53
C SER A 350 15.85 -4.27 1.85
N LYS A 351 16.59 -4.18 2.97
CA LYS A 351 17.43 -3.03 3.28
C LYS A 351 18.80 -3.22 2.66
N ILE A 352 19.61 -2.15 2.56
CA ILE A 352 20.95 -2.22 1.98
C ILE A 352 21.87 -3.17 2.77
N GLU A 353 21.78 -3.15 4.09
CA GLU A 353 22.53 -4.03 5.00
C GLU A 353 22.16 -5.52 4.87
N ASP A 354 20.98 -5.81 4.35
CA ASP A 354 20.58 -7.19 4.08
C ASP A 354 21.23 -7.76 2.82
N CYS A 355 21.79 -6.92 1.95
CA CYS A 355 22.35 -7.32 0.67
C CYS A 355 23.84 -7.63 0.79
N LYS A 356 24.30 -8.80 0.29
CA LYS A 356 25.73 -9.18 0.27
C LYS A 356 26.55 -8.31 -0.68
N SER A 357 25.95 -7.87 -1.77
CA SER A 357 26.58 -6.98 -2.73
C SER A 357 25.63 -5.83 -3.07
N TYR A 358 26.13 -4.62 -2.99
CA TYR A 358 25.35 -3.44 -3.32
C TYR A 358 26.21 -2.33 -3.92
N VAL A 359 25.55 -1.42 -4.62
CA VAL A 359 26.09 -0.13 -5.06
C VAL A 359 25.14 0.94 -4.56
N ASP A 360 25.66 1.88 -3.78
CA ASP A 360 24.90 3.03 -3.27
C ASP A 360 25.26 4.27 -4.08
N LEU A 361 24.27 4.86 -4.74
CA LEU A 361 24.43 5.97 -5.67
C LEU A 361 23.85 7.24 -5.05
N ASP A 362 24.50 8.38 -5.33
CA ASP A 362 23.94 9.68 -4.96
C ASP A 362 22.68 9.97 -5.80
N ILE A 363 21.67 10.60 -5.19
CA ILE A 363 20.40 10.96 -5.83
C ILE A 363 20.60 11.81 -7.10
N ASN A 364 21.67 12.62 -7.16
CA ASN A 364 21.96 13.53 -8.26
C ASN A 364 22.92 12.93 -9.30
N SER A 365 23.45 11.71 -9.06
CA SER A 365 24.43 11.09 -9.95
C SER A 365 23.84 10.73 -11.31
N GLU A 366 24.66 10.75 -12.34
CA GLU A 366 24.26 10.30 -13.68
C GLU A 366 24.02 8.77 -13.70
N GLU A 367 24.70 8.03 -12.85
CA GLU A 367 24.56 6.57 -12.73
C GLU A 367 23.16 6.18 -12.27
N ILE A 368 22.55 6.88 -11.29
CA ILE A 368 21.18 6.56 -10.87
C ILE A 368 20.17 6.90 -11.97
N LYS A 369 20.36 7.97 -12.71
CA LYS A 369 19.51 8.32 -13.85
C LYS A 369 19.58 7.24 -14.94
N LYS A 370 20.80 6.83 -15.34
CA LYS A 370 21.03 5.73 -16.29
C LYS A 370 20.39 4.44 -15.81
N PHE A 371 20.55 4.09 -14.52
CA PHE A 371 19.95 2.89 -13.97
C PHE A 371 18.42 2.91 -14.06
N LEU A 372 17.78 4.01 -13.68
CA LEU A 372 16.31 4.15 -13.77
C LEU A 372 15.80 4.22 -15.22
N HIS A 373 16.65 4.61 -16.17
CA HIS A 373 16.38 4.52 -17.62
C HIS A 373 16.48 3.09 -18.16
N GLY A 374 17.15 2.20 -17.40
CA GLY A 374 17.35 0.79 -17.78
C GLY A 374 18.69 0.52 -18.47
N GLU A 375 19.63 1.45 -18.39
CA GLU A 375 20.98 1.35 -18.93
C GLU A 375 21.92 0.60 -17.97
N GLU A 376 23.02 0.10 -18.50
CA GLU A 376 24.12 -0.46 -17.71
C GLU A 376 24.90 0.68 -17.03
N ILE A 377 25.41 0.41 -15.83
CA ILE A 377 26.22 1.37 -15.07
C ILE A 377 27.59 0.79 -14.71
N PRO A 378 28.64 1.63 -14.61
CA PRO A 378 29.94 1.19 -14.11
C PRO A 378 29.85 0.84 -12.62
N VAL A 379 30.62 -0.16 -12.20
CA VAL A 379 30.75 -0.59 -10.80
C VAL A 379 32.20 -0.99 -10.53
N PRO A 380 32.67 -1.06 -9.29
CA PRO A 380 33.99 -1.58 -8.95
C PRO A 380 34.23 -2.96 -9.58
N LYS A 381 35.45 -3.25 -10.05
CA LYS A 381 35.77 -4.50 -10.76
C LYS A 381 35.59 -5.76 -9.89
N GLU A 382 35.72 -5.61 -8.59
CA GLU A 382 35.51 -6.66 -7.57
C GLU A 382 34.03 -7.00 -7.38
N THR A 383 33.12 -6.10 -7.74
CA THR A 383 31.67 -6.34 -7.63
C THR A 383 31.22 -7.41 -8.61
N LYS A 384 30.62 -8.48 -8.08
CA LYS A 384 30.21 -9.67 -8.87
C LYS A 384 28.85 -10.19 -8.46
N GLY A 385 28.14 -10.81 -9.41
CA GLY A 385 26.88 -11.49 -9.14
C GLY A 385 25.68 -10.55 -9.05
N TYR A 386 24.60 -10.99 -8.40
CA TYR A 386 23.41 -10.17 -8.19
C TYR A 386 23.70 -9.12 -7.13
N THR A 387 23.59 -7.86 -7.53
CA THR A 387 24.01 -6.70 -6.76
C THR A 387 22.83 -5.74 -6.63
N ALA A 388 22.48 -5.35 -5.41
CA ALA A 388 21.47 -4.33 -5.16
C ALA A 388 21.96 -2.96 -5.65
N VAL A 389 21.03 -2.15 -6.15
CA VAL A 389 21.26 -0.73 -6.43
C VAL A 389 20.43 0.07 -5.45
N ALA A 390 21.08 0.92 -4.71
CA ALA A 390 20.46 1.82 -3.74
C ALA A 390 20.67 3.29 -4.17
N VAL A 391 19.82 4.16 -3.66
CA VAL A 391 19.99 5.61 -3.74
C VAL A 391 20.04 6.17 -2.33
N ASN A 392 21.21 6.73 -1.95
CA ASN A 392 21.48 7.23 -0.60
C ASN A 392 21.02 6.26 0.50
N GLY A 393 21.42 4.98 0.35
CA GLY A 393 21.14 3.90 1.29
C GLY A 393 19.75 3.27 1.20
N ILE A 394 18.91 3.64 0.22
CA ILE A 394 17.56 3.08 0.04
C ILE A 394 17.54 2.23 -1.23
N VAL A 395 17.32 0.91 -1.08
CA VAL A 395 17.32 -0.01 -2.22
C VAL A 395 16.20 0.33 -3.19
N THR A 396 16.58 0.53 -4.47
CA THR A 396 15.69 0.89 -5.58
C THR A 396 15.58 -0.20 -6.65
N GLY A 397 16.46 -1.20 -6.63
CA GLY A 397 16.43 -2.28 -7.58
C GLY A 397 17.71 -3.12 -7.54
N PHE A 398 18.02 -3.80 -8.64
CA PHE A 398 19.21 -4.63 -8.74
C PHE A 398 19.71 -4.80 -10.17
N GLY A 399 20.93 -5.29 -10.29
CA GLY A 399 21.52 -5.74 -11.54
C GLY A 399 22.39 -6.97 -11.34
N LYS A 400 23.07 -7.40 -12.40
CA LYS A 400 24.09 -8.44 -12.34
C LYS A 400 25.44 -7.85 -12.71
N ALA A 401 26.34 -7.78 -11.75
CA ALA A 401 27.66 -7.21 -11.90
C ALA A 401 28.66 -8.24 -12.44
N SER A 402 29.50 -7.80 -13.39
CA SER A 402 30.65 -8.56 -13.91
C SER A 402 31.61 -7.60 -14.61
N ASN A 403 32.90 -7.81 -14.43
CA ASN A 403 33.97 -7.08 -15.14
C ASN A 403 33.86 -5.54 -15.10
N GLY A 404 33.46 -4.98 -13.95
CA GLY A 404 33.36 -3.53 -13.78
C GLY A 404 32.05 -2.92 -14.33
N THR A 405 31.09 -3.72 -14.77
CA THR A 405 29.80 -3.25 -15.29
C THR A 405 28.64 -3.98 -14.60
N LEU A 406 27.60 -3.26 -14.24
CA LEU A 406 26.36 -3.80 -13.74
C LEU A 406 25.31 -3.81 -14.85
N LYS A 407 24.95 -5.02 -15.29
CA LYS A 407 23.87 -5.26 -16.24
C LYS A 407 22.52 -5.03 -15.57
N ASN A 408 21.76 -4.08 -16.05
CA ASN A 408 20.52 -3.61 -15.47
C ASN A 408 19.42 -4.69 -15.47
N LYS A 409 18.73 -4.84 -14.33
CA LYS A 409 17.56 -5.71 -14.15
C LYS A 409 16.31 -4.92 -13.68
N TYR A 410 16.36 -3.59 -13.76
CA TYR A 410 15.21 -2.73 -13.43
C TYR A 410 14.04 -3.01 -14.37
N PRO A 411 12.80 -3.22 -13.85
CA PRO A 411 11.66 -3.61 -14.67
C PRO A 411 11.34 -2.61 -15.77
N LYS A 412 11.13 -3.09 -16.99
CA LYS A 412 10.87 -2.21 -18.15
C LYS A 412 9.68 -1.25 -17.95
N GLY A 413 8.61 -1.72 -17.30
CA GLY A 413 7.41 -0.92 -17.03
C GLY A 413 7.56 0.15 -15.94
N LEU A 414 8.71 0.20 -15.23
CA LEU A 414 8.99 1.18 -14.19
C LEU A 414 10.05 2.21 -14.61
N ARG A 415 10.59 2.10 -15.81
CA ARG A 415 11.68 2.98 -16.27
C ARG A 415 11.19 4.40 -16.49
N ASN A 416 12.05 5.36 -16.13
CA ASN A 416 11.89 6.75 -16.52
C ASN A 416 12.21 6.86 -18.03
N LEU A 417 11.22 7.13 -18.85
CA LEU A 417 11.37 7.39 -20.27
C LEU A 417 11.31 8.90 -20.55
#